data_d80dac508d674af230b34db76ba302c9
#
_entry.id   d80dac508d674af230b34db76ba302c9
#
_cell.length_a   1.000
_cell.length_b   1.000
_cell.length_c   1.000
_cell.angle_alpha   90.00
_cell.angle_beta   90.00
_cell.angle_gamma   90.00
#
_symmetry.space_group_name_H-M   'P 1'
#
loop_
_entity.id
_entity.type
_entity.pdbx_description
1 polymer ?
#
loop_
_entity_poly.entity_id
_entity_poly.type
_entity_poly.pdbx_seq_one_letter_code
_entity_poly.pdbx_strand_id
1 'polypeptide(L)'
;MQAEIRTEIPKPSEKKRRYDVIIIGSGPAGYTAGVYTARAKRETLIISGVLPGGQLMLTTEVENYPGFENGIFGPELMSIMRKQTERMGAAIVDDEVVNVDFRHRPFKVLTPSEEYESDAVIICTGASPRKIGAKGEIEFGGKGVS
;
A
#
# COMPACT_ATOMS: atom_id res chain seq x y z
N MET A 1 30.78 -2.48 46.30
CA MET A 1 30.80 -1.72 45.05
C MET A 1 29.70 -2.29 44.16
N GLN A 2 28.48 -1.74 44.30
CA GLN A 2 27.31 -2.20 43.55
C GLN A 2 27.24 -1.41 42.25
N ALA A 3 27.27 -2.13 41.13
CA ALA A 3 27.06 -1.53 39.81
C ALA A 3 25.57 -1.28 39.60
N GLU A 4 25.16 -0.03 39.55
CA GLU A 4 23.82 0.36 39.08
C GLU A 4 23.67 0.03 37.59
N ILE A 5 22.83 -0.97 37.29
CA ILE A 5 22.38 -1.24 35.91
C ILE A 5 21.35 -0.17 35.59
N ARG A 6 21.76 0.87 34.88
CA ARG A 6 20.84 1.82 34.24
C ARG A 6 20.16 1.09 33.07
N THR A 7 18.96 0.62 33.30
CA THR A 7 18.04 0.25 32.23
C THR A 7 17.46 1.53 31.63
N GLU A 8 18.13 2.11 30.64
CA GLU A 8 17.51 3.11 29.78
C GLU A 8 16.44 2.40 28.97
N ILE A 9 15.17 2.69 29.30
CA ILE A 9 14.02 2.33 28.47
C ILE A 9 14.20 3.09 27.15
N PRO A 10 14.34 2.42 25.98
CA PRO A 10 14.46 3.13 24.72
C PRO A 10 13.20 3.99 24.54
N LYS A 11 13.38 5.29 24.33
CA LYS A 11 12.29 6.17 23.92
C LYS A 11 11.65 5.58 22.67
N PRO A 12 10.29 5.58 22.54
CA PRO A 12 9.64 5.18 21.31
C PRO A 12 10.29 5.96 20.16
N SER A 13 10.78 5.27 19.14
CA SER A 13 11.33 5.93 17.97
C SER A 13 10.25 6.85 17.42
N GLU A 14 10.53 8.15 17.31
CA GLU A 14 9.62 9.08 16.63
C GLU A 14 9.35 8.50 15.24
N LYS A 15 8.11 8.06 15.00
CA LYS A 15 7.72 7.54 13.70
C LYS A 15 7.99 8.61 12.66
N LYS A 16 8.73 8.27 11.63
CA LYS A 16 9.00 9.17 10.53
C LYS A 16 7.68 9.57 9.89
N ARG A 17 7.41 10.86 9.77
CA ARG A 17 6.17 11.41 9.23
C ARG A 17 6.35 12.12 7.89
N ARG A 18 7.59 12.40 7.48
CA ARG A 18 7.90 13.06 6.21
C ARG A 18 8.66 12.13 5.27
N TYR A 19 8.24 12.14 4.01
CA TYR A 19 8.78 11.33 2.91
C TYR A 19 8.97 12.17 1.66
N ASP A 20 9.84 11.75 0.73
CA ASP A 20 9.93 12.39 -0.58
C ASP A 20 8.67 12.09 -1.40
N VAL A 21 8.20 10.83 -1.31
CA VAL A 21 7.04 10.36 -2.07
C VAL A 21 6.12 9.54 -1.17
N ILE A 22 4.84 9.86 -1.18
CA ILE A 22 3.78 9.00 -0.62
C ILE A 22 3.00 8.38 -1.78
N ILE A 23 2.76 7.07 -1.68
CA ILE A 23 1.96 6.31 -2.63
C ILE A 23 0.68 5.88 -1.93
N ILE A 24 -0.47 6.25 -2.50
CA ILE A 24 -1.78 5.91 -1.94
C ILE A 24 -2.32 4.70 -2.67
N GLY A 25 -2.36 3.56 -1.98
CA GLY A 25 -2.81 2.27 -2.50
C GLY A 25 -1.66 1.29 -2.76
N SER A 26 -1.91 0.02 -2.49
CA SER A 26 -0.94 -1.09 -2.52
C SER A 26 -1.28 -2.20 -3.52
N GLY A 27 -2.10 -1.91 -4.51
CA GLY A 27 -2.28 -2.81 -5.65
C GLY A 27 -1.00 -2.91 -6.50
N PRO A 28 -1.02 -3.64 -7.63
CA PRO A 28 0.14 -3.77 -8.52
C PRO A 28 0.76 -2.45 -8.93
N ALA A 29 -0.06 -1.42 -9.17
CA ALA A 29 0.40 -0.08 -9.51
C ALA A 29 1.19 0.57 -8.37
N GLY A 30 0.68 0.47 -7.13
CA GLY A 30 1.32 1.04 -5.94
C GLY A 30 2.65 0.38 -5.62
N TYR A 31 2.70 -0.96 -5.61
CA TYR A 31 3.96 -1.67 -5.37
C TYR A 31 4.97 -1.42 -6.51
N THR A 32 4.53 -1.39 -7.76
CA THR A 32 5.42 -1.05 -8.89
C THR A 32 6.00 0.35 -8.72
N ALA A 33 5.17 1.35 -8.43
CA ALA A 33 5.63 2.71 -8.17
C ALA A 33 6.65 2.74 -7.01
N GLY A 34 6.36 2.00 -5.92
CA GLY A 34 7.24 1.89 -4.76
C GLY A 34 8.61 1.30 -5.09
N VAL A 35 8.66 0.25 -5.92
CA VAL A 35 9.93 -0.32 -6.41
C VAL A 35 10.76 0.74 -7.11
N TYR A 36 10.16 1.52 -8.02
CA TYR A 36 10.91 2.51 -8.81
C TYR A 36 11.35 3.72 -8.00
N THR A 37 10.49 4.25 -7.13
CA THR A 37 10.83 5.40 -6.28
C THR A 37 11.91 5.06 -5.27
N ALA A 38 11.82 3.89 -4.62
CA ALA A 38 12.85 3.43 -3.69
C ALA A 38 14.19 3.14 -4.39
N ARG A 39 14.18 2.54 -5.59
CA ARG A 39 15.40 2.37 -6.40
C ARG A 39 16.04 3.71 -6.77
N ALA A 40 15.25 4.74 -6.99
CA ALA A 40 15.73 6.10 -7.23
C ALA A 40 16.23 6.81 -5.97
N LYS A 41 16.39 6.07 -4.85
CA LYS A 41 16.83 6.60 -3.56
C LYS A 41 15.91 7.68 -2.98
N ARG A 42 14.62 7.62 -3.31
CA ARG A 42 13.61 8.46 -2.69
C ARG A 42 13.07 7.80 -1.44
N GLU A 43 12.94 8.57 -0.37
CA GLU A 43 12.26 8.12 0.85
C GLU A 43 10.77 7.95 0.54
N THR A 44 10.36 6.69 0.40
CA THR A 44 9.04 6.31 -0.10
C THR A 44 8.19 5.68 0.99
N LEU A 45 6.96 6.14 1.15
CA LEU A 45 5.92 5.51 1.96
C LEU A 45 4.78 5.04 1.05
N ILE A 46 4.34 3.80 1.25
CA ILE A 46 3.08 3.28 0.69
C ILE A 46 2.06 3.19 1.81
N ILE A 47 0.89 3.79 1.63
CA ILE A 47 -0.27 3.61 2.50
C ILE A 47 -1.21 2.65 1.77
N SER A 48 -1.37 1.43 2.34
CA SER A 48 -1.90 0.29 1.60
C SER A 48 -3.39 0.39 1.22
N GLY A 49 -4.16 1.13 1.99
CA GLY A 49 -5.61 1.18 1.86
C GLY A 49 -6.32 0.08 2.65
N VAL A 50 -7.63 0.01 2.50
CA VAL A 50 -8.52 -0.92 3.24
C VAL A 50 -8.23 -2.39 2.90
N LEU A 51 -7.81 -2.67 1.66
CA LEU A 51 -7.47 -4.01 1.19
C LEU A 51 -6.01 -4.03 0.71
N PRO A 52 -5.04 -4.33 1.61
CA PRO A 52 -3.64 -4.45 1.22
C PRO A 52 -3.43 -5.47 0.08
N GLY A 53 -2.81 -5.03 -1.02
CA GLY A 53 -2.67 -5.82 -2.25
C GLY A 53 -3.77 -5.57 -3.28
N GLY A 54 -4.86 -4.90 -2.91
CA GLY A 54 -5.93 -4.50 -3.83
C GLY A 54 -6.74 -5.66 -4.40
N GLN A 55 -7.33 -5.44 -5.57
CA GLN A 55 -8.29 -6.38 -6.19
C GLN A 55 -7.70 -7.79 -6.45
N LEU A 56 -6.41 -7.91 -6.67
CA LEU A 56 -5.77 -9.22 -6.89
C LEU A 56 -5.81 -10.12 -5.65
N MET A 57 -6.03 -9.57 -4.47
CA MET A 57 -6.24 -10.37 -3.25
C MET A 57 -7.56 -11.16 -3.28
N LEU A 58 -8.50 -10.76 -4.14
CA LEU A 58 -9.82 -11.37 -4.28
C LEU A 58 -9.91 -12.31 -5.49
N THR A 59 -8.87 -12.37 -6.33
CA THR A 59 -8.84 -13.23 -7.50
C THR A 59 -8.14 -14.56 -7.22
N THR A 60 -8.43 -15.56 -8.04
CA THR A 60 -7.78 -16.86 -7.98
C THR A 60 -6.48 -16.84 -8.78
N GLU A 61 -6.50 -17.25 -10.00
CA GLU A 61 -5.35 -17.36 -10.89
C GLU A 61 -5.21 -16.11 -11.77
N VAL A 62 -3.99 -15.61 -11.90
CA VAL A 62 -3.61 -14.48 -12.75
C VAL A 62 -2.70 -15.01 -13.84
N GLU A 63 -3.23 -15.09 -15.07
CA GLU A 63 -2.52 -15.64 -16.23
C GLU A 63 -1.94 -14.55 -17.15
N ASN A 64 -2.34 -13.30 -16.94
CA ASN A 64 -2.01 -12.16 -17.79
C ASN A 64 -0.97 -11.22 -17.18
N TYR A 65 -0.25 -11.66 -16.13
CA TYR A 65 0.87 -10.90 -15.57
C TYR A 65 2.19 -11.45 -16.15
N PRO A 66 2.97 -10.66 -16.91
CA PRO A 66 4.19 -11.13 -17.55
C PRO A 66 5.22 -11.66 -16.54
N GLY A 67 5.90 -12.76 -16.88
CA GLY A 67 6.94 -13.36 -16.06
C GLY A 67 6.48 -14.62 -15.30
N PHE A 68 5.22 -14.98 -15.37
CA PHE A 68 4.64 -16.18 -14.77
C PHE A 68 3.96 -17.03 -15.86
N GLU A 69 4.73 -17.85 -16.54
CA GLU A 69 4.28 -18.63 -17.72
C GLU A 69 3.13 -19.62 -17.43
N ASN A 70 3.05 -20.08 -16.19
CA ASN A 70 2.01 -21.02 -15.73
C ASN A 70 0.93 -20.33 -14.89
N GLY A 71 0.84 -18.99 -14.94
CA GLY A 71 -0.02 -18.23 -14.04
C GLY A 71 0.52 -18.15 -12.60
N ILE A 72 -0.14 -17.40 -11.76
CA ILE A 72 0.16 -17.27 -10.34
C ILE A 72 -1.11 -16.88 -9.58
N PHE A 73 -1.29 -17.36 -8.34
CA PHE A 73 -2.39 -16.90 -7.52
C PHE A 73 -2.25 -15.40 -7.17
N GLY A 74 -3.35 -14.66 -7.27
CA GLY A 74 -3.34 -13.22 -7.02
C GLY A 74 -2.74 -12.84 -5.66
N PRO A 75 -3.15 -13.44 -4.53
CA PRO A 75 -2.55 -13.18 -3.22
C PRO A 75 -1.05 -13.49 -3.16
N GLU A 76 -0.59 -14.54 -3.84
CA GLU A 76 0.84 -14.87 -3.91
C GLU A 76 1.63 -13.81 -4.67
N LEU A 77 1.13 -13.39 -5.85
CA LEU A 77 1.71 -12.30 -6.62
C LEU A 77 1.84 -11.03 -5.78
N MET A 78 0.78 -10.65 -5.06
CA MET A 78 0.80 -9.45 -4.23
C MET A 78 1.77 -9.57 -3.05
N SER A 79 1.92 -10.76 -2.46
CA SER A 79 2.94 -11.02 -1.43
C SER A 79 4.36 -10.86 -1.97
N ILE A 80 4.63 -11.38 -3.17
CA ILE A 80 5.93 -11.23 -3.84
C ILE A 80 6.22 -9.75 -4.13
N MET A 81 5.26 -9.02 -4.69
CA MET A 81 5.42 -7.60 -5.01
C MET A 81 5.65 -6.75 -3.75
N ARG A 82 4.93 -7.01 -2.65
CA ARG A 82 5.15 -6.35 -1.37
C ARG A 82 6.57 -6.55 -0.86
N LYS A 83 7.01 -7.81 -0.77
CA LYS A 83 8.38 -8.15 -0.33
C LYS A 83 9.45 -7.53 -1.20
N GLN A 84 9.24 -7.49 -2.52
CA GLN A 84 10.15 -6.83 -3.44
C GLN A 84 10.24 -5.33 -3.14
N THR A 85 9.12 -4.68 -2.92
CA THR A 85 9.02 -3.25 -2.65
C THR A 85 9.72 -2.89 -1.33
N GLU A 86 9.46 -3.66 -0.26
CA GLU A 86 10.13 -3.52 1.03
C GLU A 86 11.64 -3.73 0.92
N ARG A 87 12.08 -4.74 0.18
CA ARG A 87 13.51 -5.01 -0.09
C ARG A 87 14.19 -3.87 -0.85
N MET A 88 13.47 -3.12 -1.69
CA MET A 88 13.99 -1.94 -2.36
C MET A 88 14.11 -0.73 -1.43
N GLY A 89 13.52 -0.77 -0.24
CA GLY A 89 13.64 0.26 0.79
C GLY A 89 12.40 1.15 0.96
N ALA A 90 11.28 0.84 0.33
CA ALA A 90 10.03 1.54 0.62
C ALA A 90 9.46 1.11 1.97
N ALA A 91 8.98 2.07 2.76
CA ALA A 91 8.17 1.81 3.94
C ALA A 91 6.72 1.52 3.50
N ILE A 92 6.06 0.60 4.19
CA ILE A 92 4.65 0.28 3.94
C ILE A 92 3.90 0.33 5.27
N VAL A 93 2.78 1.04 5.29
CA VAL A 93 1.84 1.03 6.41
C VAL A 93 0.50 0.50 5.95
N ASP A 94 -0.06 -0.41 6.74
CA ASP A 94 -1.38 -0.98 6.49
C ASP A 94 -2.41 -0.09 7.20
N ASP A 95 -2.80 1.00 6.52
CA ASP A 95 -3.75 2.01 7.01
C ASP A 95 -4.53 2.58 5.81
N GLU A 96 -5.59 3.33 6.07
CA GLU A 96 -6.46 3.93 5.07
C GLU A 96 -6.23 5.45 5.00
N VAL A 97 -6.14 5.99 3.78
CA VAL A 97 -6.13 7.45 3.61
C VAL A 97 -7.55 7.98 3.69
N VAL A 98 -7.81 8.83 4.68
CA VAL A 98 -9.13 9.43 4.92
C VAL A 98 -9.23 10.87 4.42
N ASN A 99 -8.11 11.56 4.29
CA ASN A 99 -8.09 12.93 3.76
C ASN A 99 -6.72 13.29 3.16
N VAL A 100 -6.70 14.26 2.27
CA VAL A 100 -5.49 14.81 1.64
C VAL A 100 -5.57 16.32 1.52
N ASP A 101 -4.45 17.01 1.66
CA ASP A 101 -4.32 18.42 1.33
C ASP A 101 -3.18 18.63 0.32
N PHE A 102 -3.54 18.95 -0.92
CA PHE A 102 -2.61 19.17 -2.03
C PHE A 102 -2.47 20.64 -2.43
N ARG A 103 -3.02 21.56 -1.64
CA ARG A 103 -3.00 23.03 -1.97
C ARG A 103 -1.61 23.62 -1.87
N HIS A 104 -0.80 23.10 -0.93
CA HIS A 104 0.56 23.59 -0.67
C HIS A 104 1.52 22.43 -0.44
N ARG A 105 2.80 22.64 -0.69
CA ARG A 105 3.87 21.69 -0.32
C ARG A 105 4.45 22.06 1.04
N PRO A 106 4.80 21.08 1.88
CA PRO A 106 4.62 19.64 1.66
C PRO A 106 3.14 19.26 1.59
N PHE A 107 2.81 18.30 0.71
CA PHE A 107 1.45 17.75 0.66
C PHE A 107 1.16 16.96 1.93
N LYS A 108 -0.08 17.02 2.40
CA LYS A 108 -0.51 16.29 3.58
C LYS A 108 -1.41 15.12 3.21
N VAL A 109 -1.15 13.98 3.83
CA VAL A 109 -1.93 12.75 3.67
C VAL A 109 -2.29 12.25 5.07
N LEU A 110 -3.58 12.17 5.36
CA LEU A 110 -4.11 11.83 6.67
C LEU A 110 -4.67 10.41 6.66
N THR A 111 -4.29 9.66 7.68
CA THR A 111 -4.90 8.38 8.03
C THR A 111 -5.62 8.52 9.39
N PRO A 112 -6.43 7.55 9.82
CA PRO A 112 -6.98 7.54 11.17
C PRO A 112 -5.92 7.58 12.28
N SER A 113 -4.72 7.04 12.00
CA SER A 113 -3.65 6.92 12.98
C SER A 113 -2.67 8.08 12.98
N GLU A 114 -2.37 8.67 11.81
CA GLU A 114 -1.24 9.59 11.64
C GLU A 114 -1.48 10.60 10.51
N GLU A 115 -0.81 11.76 10.59
CA GLU A 115 -0.64 12.69 9.48
C GLU A 115 0.78 12.53 8.90
N TYR A 116 0.86 12.37 7.58
CA TYR A 116 2.10 12.27 6.82
C TYR A 116 2.27 13.45 5.88
N GLU A 117 3.52 13.83 5.62
CA GLU A 117 3.87 14.89 4.68
C GLU A 117 4.76 14.35 3.56
N SER A 118 4.62 14.90 2.34
CA SER A 118 5.51 14.57 1.22
C SER A 118 5.64 15.68 0.20
N ASP A 119 6.73 15.60 -0.58
CA ASP A 119 6.96 16.52 -1.69
C ASP A 119 6.21 16.10 -2.97
N ALA A 120 5.90 14.80 -3.09
CA ALA A 120 5.12 14.24 -4.19
C ALA A 120 4.17 13.14 -3.70
N VAL A 121 3.05 12.99 -4.39
CA VAL A 121 2.07 11.92 -4.12
C VAL A 121 1.76 11.19 -5.42
N ILE A 122 1.73 9.85 -5.35
CA ILE A 122 1.29 8.99 -6.45
C ILE A 122 -0.03 8.33 -6.03
N ILE A 123 -1.07 8.52 -6.83
CA ILE A 123 -2.41 8.00 -6.54
C ILE A 123 -2.59 6.67 -7.26
N CYS A 124 -2.69 5.57 -6.49
CA CYS A 124 -2.83 4.19 -6.96
C CYS A 124 -4.04 3.50 -6.33
N THR A 125 -5.14 4.23 -6.18
CA THR A 125 -6.33 3.79 -5.44
C THR A 125 -7.13 2.68 -6.13
N GLY A 126 -6.79 2.36 -7.38
CA GLY A 126 -7.46 1.33 -8.16
C GLY A 126 -8.89 1.71 -8.56
N ALA A 127 -9.71 0.69 -8.74
CA ALA A 127 -11.13 0.83 -9.09
C ALA A 127 -11.95 -0.27 -8.41
N SER A 128 -13.21 0.01 -8.18
CA SER A 128 -14.20 -0.97 -7.74
C SER A 128 -15.30 -1.09 -8.79
N PRO A 129 -15.84 -2.30 -9.03
CA PRO A 129 -16.92 -2.49 -9.98
C PRO A 129 -18.16 -1.71 -9.52
N ARG A 130 -18.79 -1.02 -10.46
CA ARG A 130 -20.04 -0.32 -10.20
C ARG A 130 -21.19 -1.29 -10.33
N LYS A 131 -21.89 -1.54 -9.25
CA LYS A 131 -23.10 -2.36 -9.25
C LYS A 131 -24.26 -1.61 -9.90
N ILE A 132 -25.06 -2.33 -10.69
CA ILE A 132 -26.25 -1.79 -11.35
C ILE A 132 -27.50 -1.84 -10.47
N GLY A 133 -27.44 -2.58 -9.34
CA GLY A 133 -28.55 -2.73 -8.39
C GLY A 133 -29.62 -3.73 -8.86
N ALA A 134 -29.31 -4.60 -9.81
CA ALA A 134 -30.25 -5.62 -10.28
C ALA A 134 -30.53 -6.66 -9.18
N LYS A 135 -31.77 -7.17 -9.16
CA LYS A 135 -32.16 -8.24 -8.24
C LYS A 135 -31.26 -9.47 -8.48
N GLY A 136 -30.61 -9.96 -7.43
CA GLY A 136 -29.73 -11.13 -7.52
C GLY A 136 -28.27 -10.78 -7.84
N GLU A 137 -27.93 -9.54 -8.16
CA GLU A 137 -26.55 -9.14 -8.50
C GLU A 137 -25.55 -9.48 -7.37
N ILE A 138 -25.92 -9.26 -6.11
CA ILE A 138 -25.07 -9.60 -4.95
C ILE A 138 -25.03 -11.12 -4.74
N GLU A 139 -26.17 -11.79 -4.88
CA GLU A 139 -26.31 -13.23 -4.63
C GLU A 139 -25.54 -14.08 -5.66
N PHE A 140 -25.56 -13.66 -6.93
CA PHE A 140 -24.95 -14.36 -8.05
C PHE A 140 -23.64 -13.75 -8.52
N GLY A 141 -23.11 -12.75 -7.81
CA GLY A 141 -21.81 -12.15 -8.09
C GLY A 141 -20.70 -13.21 -8.07
N GLY A 142 -19.93 -13.34 -9.17
CA GLY A 142 -18.94 -14.41 -9.35
C GLY A 142 -19.54 -15.80 -9.61
N LYS A 143 -20.87 -15.93 -9.73
CA LYS A 143 -21.59 -17.18 -10.01
C LYS A 143 -22.51 -17.06 -11.23
N GLY A 144 -22.04 -16.34 -12.24
CA GLY A 144 -22.79 -16.06 -13.46
C GLY A 144 -23.18 -14.59 -13.67
N VAL A 145 -22.94 -13.75 -12.67
CA VAL A 145 -22.97 -12.28 -12.77
C VAL A 145 -21.57 -11.75 -12.50
N SER A 146 -20.99 -11.02 -13.43
CA SER A 146 -19.64 -10.42 -13.34
C SER A 146 -19.69 -8.92 -13.66
#